data_fe9ef9970dfd82207433ac4ca6949420
#
_entry.id   fe9ef9970dfd82207433ac4ca6949420
#
_cell.length_a   1.000
_cell.length_b   1.000
_cell.length_c   1.000
_cell.angle_alpha   90.00
_cell.angle_beta   90.00
_cell.angle_gamma   90.00
#
_symmetry.space_group_name_H-M   'P 1'
#
loop_
_entity.id
_entity.type
_entity.pdbx_description
1 polymer ?
#
loop_
_entity_poly.entity_id
_entity_poly.type
_entity_poly.pdbx_seq_one_letter_code
_entity_poly.pdbx_strand_id
1 'polypeptide(L)'
;MNNFPPFFNERQKRHALIWLALFHIFIIAASNYLVQIPFAITLKLTALGATEDFSFHSTWGTLSFPFIFLATDLTVRVFGAKEARRIIIVVMLPALVVSYLISVLFSDTQYQSFAALSEFNLFVFRIALASFFAYVAGQLLDVIVFNRLRRLKTWWIAPSSSMIFGSMADTFVFFSVAFYQSADPFMAAHWVELGLVDYLFKLSVGILLFVPAYGVALNIILRKLQALSS
;
A
#
# COMPACT_ATOMS: atom_id res chain seq x y z
N MET A 1 25.18 -3.18 -12.30
CA MET A 1 24.95 -3.89 -13.58
C MET A 1 23.98 -5.00 -13.26
N ASN A 2 22.81 -5.04 -13.89
CA ASN A 2 21.83 -6.11 -13.70
C ASN A 2 22.37 -7.36 -14.38
N ASN A 3 22.86 -8.32 -13.60
CA ASN A 3 23.35 -9.61 -14.11
C ASN A 3 22.21 -10.63 -14.33
N PHE A 4 21.00 -10.15 -14.56
CA PHE A 4 19.92 -11.05 -15.00
C PHE A 4 19.89 -11.02 -16.54
N PRO A 5 19.96 -12.18 -17.20
CA PRO A 5 19.76 -12.23 -18.66
C PRO A 5 18.39 -11.66 -19.00
N PRO A 6 18.17 -11.13 -20.21
CA PRO A 6 16.89 -10.58 -20.64
C PRO A 6 15.89 -11.72 -20.83
N PHE A 7 15.23 -12.15 -19.72
CA PHE A 7 14.21 -13.21 -19.74
C PHE A 7 12.91 -12.80 -20.44
N PHE A 8 12.74 -11.50 -20.65
CA PHE A 8 11.58 -10.96 -21.33
C PHE A 8 11.99 -10.25 -22.61
N ASN A 9 11.33 -10.60 -23.71
CA ASN A 9 11.39 -9.73 -24.88
C ASN A 9 10.65 -8.42 -24.59
N GLU A 10 10.88 -7.37 -25.38
CA GLU A 10 10.29 -6.04 -25.13
C GLU A 10 8.76 -6.06 -25.10
N ARG A 11 8.11 -6.95 -25.86
CA ARG A 11 6.65 -7.13 -25.85
C ARG A 11 6.18 -7.74 -24.53
N GLN A 12 6.83 -8.80 -24.06
CA GLN A 12 6.51 -9.45 -22.79
C GLN A 12 6.74 -8.50 -21.61
N LYS A 13 7.84 -7.76 -21.61
CA LYS A 13 8.13 -6.73 -20.61
C LYS A 13 7.02 -5.68 -20.57
N ARG A 14 6.63 -5.14 -21.72
CA ARG A 14 5.55 -4.15 -21.79
C ARG A 14 4.22 -4.69 -21.25
N HIS A 15 3.83 -5.91 -21.62
CA HIS A 15 2.63 -6.55 -21.10
C HIS A 15 2.69 -6.71 -19.57
N ALA A 16 3.80 -7.20 -19.03
CA ALA A 16 3.98 -7.36 -17.59
C ALA A 16 3.87 -6.02 -16.85
N LEU A 17 4.48 -4.94 -17.37
CA LEU A 17 4.40 -3.61 -16.77
C LEU A 17 2.97 -3.03 -16.84
N ILE A 18 2.22 -3.28 -17.92
CA ILE A 18 0.80 -2.89 -18.00
C ILE A 18 -0.03 -3.62 -16.94
N TRP A 19 0.12 -4.94 -16.82
CA TRP A 19 -0.59 -5.71 -15.80
C TRP A 19 -0.24 -5.27 -14.37
N LEU A 20 1.02 -4.97 -14.10
CA LEU A 20 1.44 -4.41 -12.83
C LEU A 20 0.81 -3.04 -12.56
N ALA A 21 0.74 -2.17 -13.57
CA ALA A 21 0.08 -0.87 -13.43
C ALA A 21 -1.42 -1.02 -13.14
N LEU A 22 -2.12 -1.88 -13.88
CA LEU A 22 -3.53 -2.19 -13.63
C LEU A 22 -3.76 -2.79 -12.25
N PHE A 23 -2.87 -3.68 -11.81
CA PHE A 23 -2.91 -4.26 -10.47
C PHE A 23 -2.77 -3.17 -9.39
N HIS A 24 -1.83 -2.23 -9.54
CA HIS A 24 -1.69 -1.11 -8.60
C HIS A 24 -2.96 -0.25 -8.53
N ILE A 25 -3.53 0.13 -9.68
CA ILE A 25 -4.78 0.91 -9.72
C ILE A 25 -5.90 0.15 -9.01
N PHE A 26 -6.05 -1.14 -9.30
CA PHE A 26 -7.06 -1.99 -8.68
C PHE A 26 -6.88 -2.06 -7.15
N ILE A 27 -5.66 -2.31 -6.66
CA ILE A 27 -5.41 -2.37 -5.21
C ILE A 27 -5.64 -1.03 -4.54
N ILE A 28 -5.22 0.09 -5.14
CA ILE A 28 -5.47 1.43 -4.59
C ILE A 28 -6.98 1.70 -4.49
N ALA A 29 -7.72 1.40 -5.55
CA ALA A 29 -9.16 1.59 -5.58
C ALA A 29 -9.88 0.69 -4.56
N ALA A 30 -9.51 -0.59 -4.50
CA ALA A 30 -10.03 -1.54 -3.52
C ALA A 30 -9.69 -1.12 -2.08
N SER A 31 -8.45 -0.69 -1.81
CA SER A 31 -8.03 -0.23 -0.49
C SER A 31 -8.81 1.01 -0.04
N ASN A 32 -9.05 1.97 -0.94
CA ASN A 32 -9.81 3.18 -0.62
C ASN A 32 -11.31 2.91 -0.39
N TYR A 33 -11.86 1.89 -1.03
CA TYR A 33 -13.19 1.39 -0.69
C TYR A 33 -13.18 0.66 0.66
N LEU A 34 -12.24 -0.26 0.86
CA LEU A 34 -12.11 -1.08 2.06
C LEU A 34 -11.74 -0.25 3.31
N VAL A 35 -11.11 0.91 3.15
CA VAL A 35 -10.81 1.81 4.28
C VAL A 35 -12.07 2.38 4.92
N GLN A 36 -13.18 2.42 4.20
CA GLN A 36 -14.49 2.84 4.72
C GLN A 36 -15.17 1.76 5.58
N ILE A 37 -14.63 0.54 5.60
CA ILE A 37 -15.18 -0.59 6.36
C ILE A 37 -14.30 -0.83 7.57
N PRO A 38 -14.65 -0.25 8.75
CA PRO A 38 -13.88 -0.46 9.97
C PRO A 38 -14.11 -1.86 10.54
N PHE A 39 -13.12 -2.35 11.25
CA PHE A 39 -13.26 -3.51 12.13
C PHE A 39 -12.53 -3.23 13.46
N ALA A 40 -12.97 -3.88 14.52
CA ALA A 40 -12.35 -3.81 15.82
C ALA A 40 -11.84 -5.19 16.24
N ILE A 41 -10.62 -5.23 16.78
CA ILE A 41 -10.05 -6.41 17.42
C ILE A 41 -10.00 -6.10 18.92
N THR A 42 -10.78 -6.81 19.73
CA THR A 42 -10.76 -6.68 21.18
C THR A 42 -9.87 -7.77 21.76
N LEU A 43 -8.77 -7.37 22.38
CA LEU A 43 -7.89 -8.25 23.13
C LEU A 43 -8.27 -8.16 24.61
N LYS A 44 -8.67 -9.29 25.19
CA LYS A 44 -8.90 -9.41 26.63
C LYS A 44 -7.60 -9.79 27.31
N LEU A 45 -7.00 -8.85 28.02
CA LEU A 45 -5.80 -9.10 28.80
C LEU A 45 -6.17 -9.32 30.26
N THR A 46 -6.07 -10.55 30.73
CA THR A 46 -6.28 -10.88 32.15
C THR A 46 -4.91 -10.95 32.81
N ALA A 47 -4.54 -9.92 33.54
CA ALA A 47 -3.31 -9.87 34.33
C ALA A 47 -3.62 -9.47 35.77
N LEU A 48 -3.06 -10.19 36.73
CA LEU A 48 -3.16 -9.88 38.18
C LEU A 48 -4.59 -9.73 38.74
N GLY A 49 -5.57 -10.45 38.15
CA GLY A 49 -6.96 -10.43 38.60
C GLY A 49 -7.82 -9.27 38.07
N ALA A 50 -7.27 -8.41 37.26
CA ALA A 50 -8.00 -7.41 36.47
C ALA A 50 -8.10 -7.85 35.02
N THR A 51 -9.30 -7.72 34.44
CA THR A 51 -9.52 -7.97 32.98
C THR A 51 -9.71 -6.60 32.34
N GLU A 52 -8.75 -6.21 31.51
CA GLU A 52 -8.87 -5.00 30.71
C GLU A 52 -9.09 -5.38 29.23
N ASP A 53 -10.09 -4.77 28.62
CA ASP A 53 -10.41 -4.95 27.21
C ASP A 53 -9.70 -3.84 26.41
N PHE A 54 -8.69 -4.23 25.62
CA PHE A 54 -8.02 -3.35 24.67
C PHE A 54 -8.64 -3.50 23.30
N SER A 55 -9.34 -2.48 22.82
CA SER A 55 -9.94 -2.46 21.49
C SER A 55 -9.05 -1.69 20.51
N PHE A 56 -8.57 -2.38 19.49
CA PHE A 56 -7.83 -1.78 18.39
C PHE A 56 -8.78 -1.61 17.21
N HIS A 57 -8.92 -0.39 16.73
CA HIS A 57 -9.73 -0.08 15.56
C HIS A 57 -8.81 0.02 14.34
N SER A 58 -9.19 -0.64 13.26
CA SER A 58 -8.52 -0.55 11.96
C SER A 58 -9.56 -0.70 10.84
N THR A 59 -9.10 -0.74 9.60
CA THR A 59 -9.98 -0.89 8.44
C THR A 59 -9.47 -2.02 7.54
N TRP A 60 -10.37 -2.63 6.77
CA TRP A 60 -9.99 -3.66 5.79
C TRP A 60 -9.01 -3.14 4.73
N GLY A 61 -8.98 -1.83 4.49
CA GLY A 61 -7.99 -1.19 3.63
C GLY A 61 -6.55 -1.44 4.07
N THR A 62 -6.30 -1.49 5.37
CA THR A 62 -4.97 -1.77 5.93
C THR A 62 -4.42 -3.13 5.50
N LEU A 63 -5.28 -4.15 5.32
CA LEU A 63 -4.87 -5.48 4.86
C LEU A 63 -4.55 -5.54 3.37
N SER A 64 -5.18 -4.70 2.55
CA SER A 64 -4.98 -4.70 1.10
C SER A 64 -3.77 -3.89 0.66
N PHE A 65 -3.44 -2.83 1.39
CA PHE A 65 -2.37 -1.89 1.03
C PHE A 65 -0.97 -2.53 0.89
N PRO A 66 -0.54 -3.48 1.74
CA PRO A 66 0.76 -4.14 1.59
C PRO A 66 0.98 -4.89 0.28
N PHE A 67 -0.08 -5.26 -0.46
CA PHE A 67 0.06 -5.86 -1.80
C PHE A 67 0.73 -4.91 -2.80
N ILE A 68 0.59 -3.59 -2.61
CA ILE A 68 1.24 -2.59 -3.44
C ILE A 68 2.77 -2.65 -3.25
N PHE A 69 3.22 -2.71 -1.99
CA PHE A 69 4.65 -2.83 -1.68
C PHE A 69 5.22 -4.13 -2.24
N LEU A 70 4.51 -5.26 -2.06
CA LEU A 70 4.90 -6.54 -2.64
C LEU A 70 5.09 -6.43 -4.17
N ALA A 71 4.13 -5.84 -4.88
CA ALA A 71 4.20 -5.68 -6.32
C ALA A 71 5.35 -4.76 -6.75
N THR A 72 5.57 -3.66 -6.01
CA THR A 72 6.67 -2.72 -6.25
C THR A 72 8.02 -3.38 -6.04
N ASP A 73 8.22 -4.08 -4.92
CA ASP A 73 9.46 -4.80 -4.59
C ASP A 73 9.80 -5.85 -5.65
N LEU A 74 8.82 -6.64 -6.08
CA LEU A 74 8.99 -7.61 -7.17
C LEU A 74 9.34 -6.90 -8.49
N THR A 75 8.72 -5.76 -8.78
CA THR A 75 9.03 -4.96 -9.96
C THR A 75 10.48 -4.43 -9.91
N VAL A 76 10.92 -3.91 -8.77
CA VAL A 76 12.32 -3.47 -8.59
C VAL A 76 13.29 -4.63 -8.73
N ARG A 77 12.94 -5.80 -8.22
CA ARG A 77 13.77 -7.01 -8.31
C ARG A 77 13.94 -7.48 -9.74
N VAL A 78 12.84 -7.54 -10.51
CA VAL A 78 12.80 -8.12 -11.86
C VAL A 78 13.17 -7.11 -12.94
N PHE A 79 12.59 -5.92 -12.92
CA PHE A 79 12.72 -4.91 -13.98
C PHE A 79 13.63 -3.74 -13.58
N GLY A 80 13.94 -3.58 -12.31
CA GLY A 80 14.76 -2.50 -11.76
C GLY A 80 13.97 -1.28 -11.32
N ALA A 81 14.63 -0.43 -10.53
CA ALA A 81 14.02 0.75 -9.89
C ALA A 81 13.48 1.80 -10.89
N LYS A 82 14.04 1.86 -12.10
CA LYS A 82 13.57 2.80 -13.15
C LYS A 82 12.14 2.47 -13.58
N GLU A 83 11.87 1.20 -13.84
CA GLU A 83 10.53 0.76 -14.27
C GLU A 83 9.52 0.81 -13.12
N ALA A 84 9.93 0.48 -11.90
CA ALA A 84 9.06 0.63 -10.72
C ALA A 84 8.62 2.08 -10.54
N ARG A 85 9.55 3.05 -10.58
CA ARG A 85 9.20 4.49 -10.51
C ARG A 85 8.31 4.93 -11.66
N ARG A 86 8.50 4.38 -12.87
CA ARG A 86 7.64 4.67 -14.02
C ARG A 86 6.21 4.20 -13.77
N ILE A 87 6.02 2.99 -13.22
CA ILE A 87 4.69 2.48 -12.84
C ILE A 87 4.04 3.42 -11.83
N ILE A 88 4.73 3.79 -10.76
CA ILE A 88 4.22 4.71 -9.74
C ILE A 88 3.68 6.00 -10.40
N ILE A 89 4.47 6.63 -11.27
CA ILE A 89 4.08 7.89 -11.94
C ILE A 89 2.88 7.69 -12.86
N VAL A 90 2.84 6.60 -13.63
CA VAL A 90 1.74 6.33 -14.58
C VAL A 90 0.44 6.00 -13.86
N VAL A 91 0.52 5.30 -12.72
CA VAL A 91 -0.65 4.86 -11.95
C VAL A 91 -1.26 5.99 -11.12
N MET A 92 -0.48 6.97 -10.70
CA MET A 92 -0.88 7.93 -9.67
C MET A 92 -2.12 8.76 -10.04
N LEU A 93 -2.21 9.29 -11.25
CA LEU A 93 -3.38 10.09 -11.67
C LEU A 93 -4.64 9.24 -11.89
N PRO A 94 -4.59 8.13 -12.65
CA PRO A 94 -5.74 7.23 -12.74
C PRO A 94 -6.22 6.73 -11.38
N ALA A 95 -5.30 6.37 -10.47
CA ALA A 95 -5.66 5.91 -9.14
C ALA A 95 -6.37 6.99 -8.32
N LEU A 96 -5.93 8.25 -8.38
CA LEU A 96 -6.59 9.38 -7.72
C LEU A 96 -8.04 9.53 -8.21
N VAL A 97 -8.23 9.54 -9.53
CA VAL A 97 -9.56 9.68 -10.13
C VAL A 97 -10.47 8.52 -9.74
N VAL A 98 -10.00 7.28 -9.92
CA VAL A 98 -10.78 6.08 -9.57
C VAL A 98 -11.10 6.04 -8.08
N SER A 99 -10.15 6.40 -7.21
CA SER A 99 -10.36 6.46 -5.77
C SER A 99 -11.43 7.48 -5.39
N TYR A 100 -11.39 8.68 -5.96
CA TYR A 100 -12.41 9.69 -5.71
C TYR A 100 -13.79 9.22 -6.15
N LEU A 101 -13.91 8.70 -7.38
CA LEU A 101 -15.17 8.20 -7.91
C LEU A 101 -15.77 7.08 -7.05
N ILE A 102 -14.95 6.10 -6.64
CA ILE A 102 -15.41 5.00 -5.78
C ILE A 102 -15.83 5.53 -4.42
N SER A 103 -15.06 6.42 -3.80
CA SER A 103 -15.38 6.97 -2.47
C SER A 103 -16.65 7.83 -2.46
N VAL A 104 -16.98 8.51 -3.56
CA VAL A 104 -18.25 9.24 -3.69
C VAL A 104 -19.42 8.31 -3.97
N LEU A 105 -19.22 7.32 -4.87
CA LEU A 105 -20.29 6.39 -5.26
C LEU A 105 -20.65 5.38 -4.16
N PHE A 106 -19.73 5.06 -3.27
CA PHE A 106 -19.89 4.04 -2.22
C PHE A 106 -19.59 4.64 -0.84
N SER A 107 -20.26 5.71 -0.46
CA SER A 107 -20.14 6.23 0.90
C SER A 107 -20.93 5.37 1.86
N ASP A 108 -20.43 5.21 3.10
CA ASP A 108 -21.03 4.37 4.15
C ASP A 108 -21.33 2.93 3.70
N THR A 109 -20.48 2.37 2.85
CA THR A 109 -20.61 1.01 2.28
C THR A 109 -21.86 0.79 1.41
N GLN A 110 -22.57 1.86 1.05
CA GLN A 110 -23.78 1.81 0.23
C GLN A 110 -23.57 2.57 -1.08
N TYR A 111 -24.17 2.04 -2.15
CA TYR A 111 -24.17 2.72 -3.43
C TYR A 111 -25.06 3.97 -3.41
N GLN A 112 -24.48 5.14 -3.66
CA GLN A 112 -25.13 6.45 -3.56
C GLN A 112 -25.73 6.98 -4.87
N SER A 113 -25.84 6.21 -5.90
CA SER A 113 -26.22 6.63 -7.25
C SER A 113 -25.24 7.61 -7.94
N PHE A 114 -25.33 7.69 -9.27
CA PHE A 114 -24.49 8.63 -10.05
C PHE A 114 -24.82 10.11 -9.78
N ALA A 115 -25.97 10.41 -9.20
CA ALA A 115 -26.31 11.77 -8.80
C ALA A 115 -25.37 12.35 -7.75
N ALA A 116 -24.76 11.51 -6.91
CA ALA A 116 -23.75 11.93 -5.94
C ALA A 116 -22.51 12.58 -6.58
N LEU A 117 -22.23 12.28 -7.84
CA LEU A 117 -21.11 12.90 -8.58
C LEU A 117 -21.42 14.32 -9.09
N SER A 118 -22.66 14.78 -9.03
CA SER A 118 -23.05 16.13 -9.44
C SER A 118 -22.61 17.20 -8.45
N GLU A 119 -22.33 16.83 -7.21
CA GLU A 119 -21.84 17.72 -6.18
C GLU A 119 -20.38 17.41 -5.82
N PHE A 120 -19.55 18.45 -5.76
CA PHE A 120 -18.15 18.28 -5.39
C PHE A 120 -18.02 18.08 -3.87
N ASN A 121 -17.59 16.88 -3.45
CA ASN A 121 -17.37 16.59 -2.04
C ASN A 121 -15.93 16.92 -1.64
N LEU A 122 -15.72 18.08 -1.00
CA LEU A 122 -14.41 18.56 -0.59
C LEU A 122 -13.73 17.63 0.43
N PHE A 123 -14.48 17.02 1.35
CA PHE A 123 -13.93 16.10 2.36
C PHE A 123 -13.39 14.83 1.71
N VAL A 124 -14.19 14.21 0.82
CA VAL A 124 -13.78 13.02 0.05
C VAL A 124 -12.58 13.36 -0.85
N PHE A 125 -12.58 14.53 -1.49
CA PHE A 125 -11.47 14.96 -2.32
C PHE A 125 -10.18 15.12 -1.50
N ARG A 126 -10.25 15.70 -0.30
CA ARG A 126 -9.11 15.85 0.61
C ARG A 126 -8.53 14.48 1.00
N ILE A 127 -9.37 13.49 1.30
CA ILE A 127 -8.94 12.12 1.62
C ILE A 127 -8.30 11.46 0.38
N ALA A 128 -8.90 11.58 -0.80
CA ALA A 128 -8.33 11.06 -2.03
C ALA A 128 -6.97 11.69 -2.36
N LEU A 129 -6.84 13.00 -2.16
CA LEU A 129 -5.59 13.73 -2.34
C LEU A 129 -4.53 13.31 -1.31
N ALA A 130 -4.93 13.11 -0.05
CA ALA A 130 -4.04 12.58 0.99
C ALA A 130 -3.52 11.18 0.63
N SER A 131 -4.39 10.29 0.16
CA SER A 131 -4.03 8.95 -0.32
C SER A 131 -3.06 9.01 -1.51
N PHE A 132 -3.28 9.97 -2.41
CA PHE A 132 -2.39 10.20 -3.56
C PHE A 132 -0.97 10.59 -3.12
N PHE A 133 -0.83 11.59 -2.25
CA PHE A 133 0.47 12.03 -1.77
C PHE A 133 1.15 10.97 -0.90
N ALA A 134 0.39 10.28 -0.06
CA ALA A 134 0.87 9.17 0.75
C ALA A 134 1.43 8.05 -0.12
N TYR A 135 0.66 7.60 -1.13
CA TYR A 135 1.08 6.59 -2.08
C TYR A 135 2.39 6.98 -2.78
N VAL A 136 2.46 8.20 -3.31
CA VAL A 136 3.67 8.67 -4.00
C VAL A 136 4.88 8.69 -3.05
N ALA A 137 4.74 9.27 -1.87
CA ALA A 137 5.81 9.36 -0.89
C ALA A 137 6.26 7.97 -0.40
N GLY A 138 5.30 7.13 0.00
CA GLY A 138 5.55 5.78 0.48
C GLY A 138 6.25 4.92 -0.56
N GLN A 139 5.72 4.88 -1.79
CA GLN A 139 6.27 4.06 -2.88
C GLN A 139 7.63 4.54 -3.38
N LEU A 140 7.86 5.85 -3.45
CA LEU A 140 9.18 6.36 -3.84
C LEU A 140 10.23 6.02 -2.80
N LEU A 141 9.91 6.16 -1.51
CA LEU A 141 10.82 5.81 -0.42
C LEU A 141 11.07 4.30 -0.39
N ASP A 142 10.03 3.49 -0.58
CA ASP A 142 10.13 2.04 -0.71
C ASP A 142 11.11 1.64 -1.82
N VAL A 143 10.93 2.16 -3.03
CA VAL A 143 11.83 1.88 -4.17
C VAL A 143 13.28 2.29 -3.88
N ILE A 144 13.50 3.42 -3.21
CA ILE A 144 14.85 3.91 -2.87
C ILE A 144 15.50 2.94 -1.89
N VAL A 145 14.83 2.62 -0.80
CA VAL A 145 15.36 1.73 0.27
C VAL A 145 15.58 0.33 -0.28
N PHE A 146 14.56 -0.24 -0.95
CA PHE A 146 14.66 -1.58 -1.54
C PHE A 146 15.80 -1.67 -2.54
N ASN A 147 15.90 -0.73 -3.49
CA ASN A 147 16.95 -0.76 -4.51
C ASN A 147 18.36 -0.67 -3.93
N ARG A 148 18.51 0.03 -2.80
CA ARG A 148 19.79 0.11 -2.09
C ARG A 148 20.15 -1.20 -1.40
N LEU A 149 19.17 -1.85 -0.78
CA LEU A 149 19.37 -3.04 0.07
C LEU A 149 19.26 -4.37 -0.67
N ARG A 150 18.60 -4.45 -1.83
CA ARG A 150 18.41 -5.70 -2.58
C ARG A 150 19.68 -6.41 -3.03
N ARG A 151 20.84 -5.74 -2.92
CA ARG A 151 22.16 -6.30 -3.24
C ARG A 151 22.76 -7.09 -2.08
N LEU A 152 22.17 -6.98 -0.89
CA LEU A 152 22.59 -7.75 0.27
C LEU A 152 22.31 -9.24 0.04
N LYS A 153 23.13 -10.10 0.64
CA LYS A 153 22.98 -11.57 0.54
C LYS A 153 21.66 -12.05 1.16
N THR A 154 21.20 -11.40 2.20
CA THR A 154 20.01 -11.75 2.95
C THR A 154 18.76 -11.20 2.25
N TRP A 155 17.93 -12.08 1.72
CA TRP A 155 16.79 -11.75 0.86
C TRP A 155 15.69 -10.93 1.54
N TRP A 156 15.47 -11.12 2.84
CA TRP A 156 14.39 -10.46 3.59
C TRP A 156 14.70 -9.04 4.06
N ILE A 157 15.98 -8.65 4.14
CA ILE A 157 16.37 -7.32 4.62
C ILE A 157 15.80 -6.22 3.71
N ALA A 158 15.89 -6.38 2.42
CA ALA A 158 15.40 -5.38 1.47
C ALA A 158 13.89 -5.15 1.60
N PRO A 159 13.01 -6.18 1.46
CA PRO A 159 11.57 -5.99 1.55
C PRO A 159 11.11 -5.56 2.95
N SER A 160 11.75 -6.04 4.03
CA SER A 160 11.39 -5.60 5.38
C SER A 160 11.74 -4.14 5.62
N SER A 161 12.94 -3.71 5.24
CA SER A 161 13.35 -2.31 5.44
C SER A 161 12.56 -1.35 4.55
N SER A 162 12.34 -1.70 3.28
CA SER A 162 11.58 -0.85 2.36
C SER A 162 10.15 -0.65 2.85
N MET A 163 9.51 -1.73 3.32
CA MET A 163 8.17 -1.68 3.88
C MET A 163 8.11 -0.82 5.16
N ILE A 164 9.07 -0.94 6.07
CA ILE A 164 9.12 -0.11 7.29
C ILE A 164 9.14 1.37 6.93
N PHE A 165 10.09 1.79 6.10
CA PHE A 165 10.23 3.20 5.73
C PHE A 165 9.13 3.68 4.78
N GLY A 166 8.71 2.85 3.83
CA GLY A 166 7.63 3.15 2.90
C GLY A 166 6.29 3.34 3.63
N SER A 167 5.92 2.41 4.51
CA SER A 167 4.69 2.53 5.32
C SER A 167 4.74 3.71 6.28
N MET A 168 5.90 4.04 6.85
CA MET A 168 6.06 5.21 7.72
C MET A 168 5.76 6.50 6.93
N ALA A 169 6.34 6.67 5.76
CA ALA A 169 6.10 7.84 4.92
C ALA A 169 4.65 7.91 4.44
N ASP A 170 4.10 6.78 3.97
CA ASP A 170 2.71 6.66 3.56
C ASP A 170 1.74 7.10 4.67
N THR A 171 1.85 6.48 5.85
CA THR A 171 0.95 6.77 6.97
C THR A 171 1.10 8.21 7.47
N PHE A 172 2.32 8.70 7.65
CA PHE A 172 2.54 10.08 8.10
C PHE A 172 1.95 11.10 7.13
N VAL A 173 2.20 10.94 5.82
CA VAL A 173 1.67 11.85 4.80
C VAL A 173 0.15 11.75 4.74
N PHE A 174 -0.42 10.52 4.77
CA PHE A 174 -1.87 10.34 4.74
C PHE A 174 -2.56 11.05 5.89
N PHE A 175 -2.20 10.71 7.12
CA PHE A 175 -2.89 11.25 8.30
C PHE A 175 -2.67 12.74 8.47
N SER A 176 -1.49 13.27 8.15
CA SER A 176 -1.23 14.70 8.21
C SER A 176 -2.05 15.48 7.17
N VAL A 177 -2.11 15.02 5.91
CA VAL A 177 -2.86 15.72 4.86
C VAL A 177 -4.36 15.55 5.03
N ALA A 178 -4.83 14.36 5.38
CA ALA A 178 -6.26 14.08 5.55
C ALA A 178 -6.86 14.77 6.77
N PHE A 179 -6.17 14.71 7.92
CA PHE A 179 -6.82 14.98 9.21
C PHE A 179 -6.23 16.12 10.03
N TYR A 180 -5.00 16.58 9.73
CA TYR A 180 -4.48 17.78 10.39
C TYR A 180 -5.38 18.98 10.09
N GLN A 181 -5.95 19.59 11.15
CA GLN A 181 -6.94 20.68 11.03
C GLN A 181 -8.12 20.32 10.11
N SER A 182 -8.62 19.11 10.18
CA SER A 182 -9.80 18.69 9.42
C SER A 182 -11.09 19.25 10.03
N ALA A 183 -12.18 19.21 9.24
CA ALA A 183 -13.51 19.58 9.71
C ALA A 183 -14.07 18.59 10.76
N ASP A 184 -13.53 17.38 10.84
CA ASP A 184 -13.85 16.41 11.89
C ASP A 184 -12.98 16.69 13.12
N PRO A 185 -13.57 17.15 14.25
CA PRO A 185 -12.80 17.52 15.45
C PRO A 185 -12.08 16.34 16.12
N PHE A 186 -12.67 15.14 16.05
CA PHE A 186 -12.05 13.94 16.63
C PHE A 186 -10.81 13.55 15.84
N MET A 187 -10.92 13.45 14.52
CA MET A 187 -9.80 13.13 13.65
C MET A 187 -8.69 14.19 13.74
N ALA A 188 -9.08 15.48 13.81
CA ALA A 188 -8.12 16.58 13.95
C ALA A 188 -7.34 16.55 15.25
N ALA A 189 -7.95 16.10 16.35
CA ALA A 189 -7.29 15.98 17.65
C ALA A 189 -6.40 14.73 17.77
N HIS A 190 -6.78 13.62 17.13
CA HIS A 190 -6.16 12.31 17.34
C HIS A 190 -5.37 11.76 16.14
N TRP A 191 -5.16 12.54 15.08
CA TRP A 191 -4.56 12.07 13.83
C TRP A 191 -3.18 11.41 14.00
N VAL A 192 -2.36 11.87 14.96
CA VAL A 192 -1.04 11.28 15.27
C VAL A 192 -1.19 9.91 15.89
N GLU A 193 -2.09 9.77 16.87
CA GLU A 193 -2.37 8.50 17.55
C GLU A 193 -2.94 7.47 16.57
N LEU A 194 -3.96 7.87 15.81
CA LEU A 194 -4.56 7.03 14.77
C LEU A 194 -3.53 6.59 13.72
N GLY A 195 -2.67 7.51 13.28
CA GLY A 195 -1.58 7.21 12.36
C GLY A 195 -0.57 6.23 12.94
N LEU A 196 -0.22 6.37 14.23
CA LEU A 196 0.72 5.45 14.88
C LEU A 196 0.13 4.04 14.99
N VAL A 197 -1.14 3.92 15.38
CA VAL A 197 -1.84 2.62 15.46
C VAL A 197 -1.92 1.98 14.08
N ASP A 198 -2.32 2.73 13.04
CA ASP A 198 -2.36 2.23 11.66
C ASP A 198 -0.98 1.76 11.18
N TYR A 199 0.07 2.54 11.44
CA TYR A 199 1.44 2.18 11.10
C TYR A 199 1.89 0.88 11.76
N LEU A 200 1.70 0.75 13.06
CA LEU A 200 2.09 -0.46 13.81
C LEU A 200 1.31 -1.69 13.32
N PHE A 201 0.02 -1.53 13.01
CA PHE A 201 -0.78 -2.60 12.45
C PHE A 201 -0.28 -3.01 11.04
N LYS A 202 -0.04 -2.04 10.14
CA LYS A 202 0.55 -2.28 8.82
C LYS A 202 1.88 -3.01 8.90
N LEU A 203 2.76 -2.61 9.82
CA LEU A 203 4.04 -3.28 10.05
C LEU A 203 3.85 -4.73 10.49
N SER A 204 2.96 -4.96 11.46
CA SER A 204 2.70 -6.31 11.97
C SER A 204 2.21 -7.24 10.87
N VAL A 205 1.20 -6.82 10.11
CA VAL A 205 0.67 -7.57 8.97
C VAL A 205 1.74 -7.75 7.88
N GLY A 206 2.47 -6.69 7.59
CA GLY A 206 3.52 -6.70 6.58
C GLY A 206 4.64 -7.68 6.89
N ILE A 207 5.21 -7.62 8.09
CA ILE A 207 6.30 -8.52 8.50
C ILE A 207 5.83 -9.97 8.61
N LEU A 208 4.64 -10.21 9.17
CA LEU A 208 4.14 -11.57 9.43
C LEU A 208 3.60 -12.27 8.18
N LEU A 209 3.01 -11.54 7.23
CA LEU A 209 2.36 -12.11 6.06
C LEU A 209 3.09 -11.79 4.75
N PHE A 210 3.45 -10.52 4.53
CA PHE A 210 3.94 -10.09 3.21
C PHE A 210 5.42 -10.32 2.98
N VAL A 211 6.27 -10.24 3.99
CA VAL A 211 7.68 -10.61 3.85
C VAL A 211 7.83 -12.10 3.56
N PRO A 212 7.14 -13.03 4.27
CA PRO A 212 7.12 -14.45 3.86
C PRO A 212 6.53 -14.66 2.46
N ALA A 213 5.41 -14.00 2.11
CA ALA A 213 4.81 -14.09 0.77
C ALA A 213 5.78 -13.62 -0.33
N TYR A 214 6.54 -12.55 -0.09
CA TYR A 214 7.61 -12.11 -0.99
C TYR A 214 8.66 -13.19 -1.18
N GLY A 215 9.11 -13.85 -0.10
CA GLY A 215 10.08 -14.93 -0.17
C GLY A 215 9.59 -16.11 -1.02
N VAL A 216 8.33 -16.50 -0.87
CA VAL A 216 7.69 -17.55 -1.70
C VAL A 216 7.63 -17.11 -3.17
N ALA A 217 7.12 -15.91 -3.45
CA ALA A 217 7.03 -15.38 -4.80
C ALA A 217 8.41 -15.29 -5.48
N LEU A 218 9.42 -14.80 -4.75
CA LEU A 218 10.79 -14.71 -5.24
C LEU A 218 11.33 -16.11 -5.60
N ASN A 219 11.11 -17.12 -4.75
CA ASN A 219 11.56 -18.49 -4.99
C ASN A 219 10.90 -19.09 -6.25
N ILE A 220 9.59 -18.86 -6.42
CA ILE A 220 8.86 -19.31 -7.64
C ILE A 220 9.44 -18.66 -8.88
N ILE A 221 9.68 -17.35 -8.85
CA ILE A 221 10.26 -16.61 -9.98
C ILE A 221 11.65 -17.16 -10.29
N LEU A 222 12.52 -17.32 -9.30
CA LEU A 222 13.88 -17.82 -9.51
C LEU A 222 13.89 -19.23 -10.10
N ARG A 223 13.05 -20.15 -9.63
CA ARG A 223 12.91 -21.51 -10.20
C ARG A 223 12.47 -21.47 -11.66
N LYS A 224 11.47 -20.64 -12.00
CA LYS A 224 11.02 -20.50 -13.39
C LYS A 224 12.12 -19.93 -14.29
N LEU A 225 12.90 -18.98 -13.80
CA LEU A 225 14.00 -18.38 -14.55
C LEU A 225 15.13 -19.40 -14.77
N GLN A 226 15.46 -20.24 -13.78
CA GLN A 226 16.45 -21.32 -13.93
C GLN A 226 16.01 -22.35 -14.98
N ALA A 227 14.72 -22.75 -14.96
CA ALA A 227 14.17 -23.70 -15.94
C ALA A 227 14.13 -23.16 -17.39
N LEU A 228 14.15 -21.83 -17.58
CA LEU A 228 14.21 -21.22 -18.91
C LEU A 228 15.65 -21.02 -19.41
N SER A 229 16.65 -21.18 -18.53
CA SER A 229 18.07 -21.02 -18.85
C SER A 229 18.80 -22.36 -19.05
N SER A 230 18.14 -23.49 -18.71
CA SER A 230 18.56 -24.86 -19.01
C SER A 230 18.00 -25.33 -20.33
#